data_cb63a6235687378b04bb2b8a27f7a5be
#
_entry.id   cb63a6235687378b04bb2b8a27f7a5be
#
_cell.length_a   1.000
_cell.length_b   1.000
_cell.length_c   1.000
_cell.angle_alpha   90.00
_cell.angle_beta   90.00
_cell.angle_gamma   90.00
#
_symmetry.space_group_name_H-M   'P 1'
#
loop_
_entity.id
_entity.type
_entity.pdbx_description
1 polymer ?
#
loop_
_entity_poly.entity_id
_entity_poly.type
_entity_poly.pdbx_seq_one_letter_code
_entity_poly.pdbx_strand_id
1 'polypeptide(L)'
;EFVQFFKKMGVDIVHLGEFHNGRTPKLKTDERLKQLQIMHNECARLSSENFLLLPGEEPNIQLGGHWMSFFPKPVNWVLNNSVEKPFMEKTKEYGKVYHIGSSEDVLKLFKREKGLMWVAHARIKGSTGYPDKYKEEAFFKSDNYLGAAWKHMPSDLSDNNMGTRVLDLLDDMANWGTQKQVIGEVDVYDIQNDYELYGAMSINYLKLDELPKYEEGWQPILDVLKSGNFIVST
;
A
#
# COMPACT_ATOMS: atom_id res chain seq x y z
N GLU A 1 6.69 -18.97 -10.02
CA GLU A 1 7.75 -19.00 -9.01
C GLU A 1 7.38 -18.15 -7.80
N PHE A 2 7.15 -16.84 -7.95
CA PHE A 2 6.76 -15.89 -6.88
C PHE A 2 5.60 -16.40 -6.01
N VAL A 3 4.44 -16.68 -6.60
CA VAL A 3 3.25 -17.16 -5.87
C VAL A 3 3.54 -18.49 -5.15
N GLN A 4 4.26 -19.42 -5.79
CA GLN A 4 4.60 -20.70 -5.17
C GLN A 4 5.52 -20.55 -3.96
N PHE A 5 6.39 -19.55 -3.99
CA PHE A 5 7.24 -19.22 -2.85
C PHE A 5 6.40 -18.80 -1.65
N PHE A 6 5.52 -17.82 -1.79
CA PHE A 6 4.68 -17.33 -0.69
C PHE A 6 3.70 -18.39 -0.17
N LYS A 7 3.10 -19.19 -1.07
CA LYS A 7 2.24 -20.33 -0.66
C LYS A 7 3.00 -21.34 0.20
N LYS A 8 4.25 -21.66 -0.14
CA LYS A 8 5.08 -22.57 0.65
C LYS A 8 5.42 -22.01 2.03
N MET A 9 5.43 -20.70 2.18
CA MET A 9 5.64 -20.03 3.48
C MET A 9 4.35 -19.88 4.28
N GLY A 10 3.21 -20.35 3.77
CA GLY A 10 1.93 -20.24 4.45
C GLY A 10 1.29 -18.86 4.37
N VAL A 11 1.67 -18.05 3.37
CA VAL A 11 1.08 -16.73 3.12
C VAL A 11 -0.11 -16.88 2.20
N ASP A 12 -1.27 -16.39 2.62
CA ASP A 12 -2.52 -16.46 1.86
C ASP A 12 -2.78 -15.22 1.01
N ILE A 13 -2.24 -14.08 1.40
CA ILE A 13 -2.46 -12.79 0.74
C ILE A 13 -1.13 -12.08 0.54
N VAL A 14 -0.85 -11.66 -0.69
CA VAL A 14 0.27 -10.77 -1.01
C VAL A 14 -0.29 -9.50 -1.66
N HIS A 15 -0.01 -8.35 -1.07
CA HIS A 15 -0.32 -7.04 -1.63
C HIS A 15 0.94 -6.47 -2.28
N LEU A 16 0.86 -6.18 -3.57
CA LEU A 16 1.97 -5.61 -4.33
C LEU A 16 2.15 -4.12 -4.02
N GLY A 17 3.39 -3.66 -4.07
CA GLY A 17 3.76 -2.25 -4.00
C GLY A 17 4.46 -1.84 -5.30
N GLU A 18 3.77 -1.87 -6.44
CA GLU A 18 4.36 -1.43 -7.71
C GLU A 18 4.78 0.04 -7.64
N PHE A 19 6.03 0.31 -7.98
CA PHE A 19 6.59 1.65 -7.81
C PHE A 19 5.95 2.66 -8.77
N HIS A 20 5.21 3.61 -8.21
CA HIS A 20 4.53 4.67 -8.95
C HIS A 20 5.24 6.01 -8.72
N ASN A 21 6.28 6.26 -9.49
CA ASN A 21 7.15 7.40 -9.32
C ASN A 21 6.74 8.60 -10.17
N GLY A 22 6.40 9.70 -9.52
CA GLY A 22 6.16 10.98 -10.20
C GLY A 22 7.42 11.70 -10.71
N ARG A 23 8.62 11.24 -10.35
CA ARG A 23 9.91 11.85 -10.76
C ARG A 23 10.54 11.16 -11.97
N THR A 24 10.33 9.84 -12.11
CA THR A 24 10.80 9.20 -13.34
C THR A 24 9.95 9.71 -14.49
N PRO A 25 10.57 10.07 -15.59
CA PRO A 25 9.82 10.42 -16.74
C PRO A 25 9.01 9.19 -17.13
N LYS A 26 7.69 8.99 -16.48
CA LYS A 26 7.31 9.79 -17.50
C LYS A 26 6.78 8.90 -18.58
N LEU A 27 6.33 7.74 -18.07
CA LEU A 27 5.44 6.99 -18.92
C LEU A 27 4.30 7.93 -19.29
N LYS A 28 4.00 8.01 -20.56
CA LYS A 28 2.76 8.66 -21.00
C LYS A 28 1.59 8.00 -20.28
N THR A 29 0.53 8.72 -20.08
CA THR A 29 -0.69 8.21 -19.41
C THR A 29 -1.10 6.83 -19.94
N ASP A 30 -1.14 6.65 -21.25
CA ASP A 30 -1.53 5.38 -21.89
C ASP A 30 -0.55 4.23 -21.59
N GLU A 31 0.74 4.51 -21.52
CA GLU A 31 1.76 3.51 -21.18
C GLU A 31 1.60 3.07 -19.71
N ARG A 32 1.32 4.02 -18.81
CA ARG A 32 1.06 3.69 -17.40
C ARG A 32 -0.23 2.89 -17.25
N LEU A 33 -1.30 3.26 -17.93
CA LEU A 33 -2.56 2.52 -17.90
C LEU A 33 -2.40 1.08 -18.43
N LYS A 34 -1.58 0.87 -19.46
CA LYS A 34 -1.24 -0.48 -19.94
C LYS A 34 -0.49 -1.28 -18.89
N GLN A 35 0.46 -0.69 -18.17
CA GLN A 35 1.15 -1.37 -17.09
C GLN A 35 0.20 -1.75 -15.95
N LEU A 36 -0.69 -0.84 -15.52
CA LEU A 36 -1.71 -1.14 -14.52
C LEU A 36 -2.61 -2.29 -14.98
N GLN A 37 -3.04 -2.29 -16.23
CA GLN A 37 -3.88 -3.36 -16.76
C GLN A 37 -3.14 -4.71 -16.77
N ILE A 38 -1.85 -4.73 -17.11
CA ILE A 38 -1.03 -5.94 -17.04
C ILE A 38 -0.96 -6.43 -15.59
N MET A 39 -0.66 -5.55 -14.64
CA MET A 39 -0.61 -5.89 -13.21
C MET A 39 -1.96 -6.44 -12.73
N HIS A 40 -3.07 -5.78 -13.04
CA HIS A 40 -4.41 -6.23 -12.65
C HIS A 40 -4.74 -7.62 -13.22
N ASN A 41 -4.42 -7.85 -14.50
CA ASN A 41 -4.68 -9.14 -15.16
C ASN A 41 -3.81 -10.25 -14.57
N GLU A 42 -2.53 -9.99 -14.29
CA GLU A 42 -1.64 -10.97 -13.67
C GLU A 42 -2.04 -11.27 -12.22
N CYS A 43 -2.45 -10.27 -11.45
CA CYS A 43 -2.99 -10.49 -10.11
C CYS A 43 -4.24 -11.39 -10.16
N ALA A 44 -5.16 -11.11 -11.07
CA ALA A 44 -6.35 -11.96 -11.27
C ALA A 44 -5.97 -13.38 -11.67
N ARG A 45 -5.08 -13.54 -12.65
CA ARG A 45 -4.64 -14.85 -13.17
C ARG A 45 -3.93 -15.71 -12.12
N LEU A 46 -3.19 -15.07 -11.21
CA LEU A 46 -2.36 -15.75 -10.21
C LEU A 46 -3.08 -15.96 -8.87
N SER A 47 -4.22 -15.33 -8.68
CA SER A 47 -5.09 -15.56 -7.52
C SER A 47 -5.87 -16.88 -7.65
N SER A 48 -6.28 -17.42 -6.52
CA SER A 48 -7.04 -18.68 -6.43
C SER A 48 -7.86 -18.68 -5.14
N GLU A 49 -8.67 -19.71 -4.91
CA GLU A 49 -9.44 -19.87 -3.67
C GLU A 49 -8.60 -19.82 -2.38
N ASN A 50 -7.34 -20.22 -2.46
CA ASN A 50 -6.43 -20.31 -1.31
C ASN A 50 -5.26 -19.32 -1.37
N PHE A 51 -5.32 -18.33 -2.24
CA PHE A 51 -4.25 -17.33 -2.35
C PHE A 51 -4.72 -16.12 -3.14
N LEU A 52 -4.51 -14.95 -2.61
CA LEU A 52 -4.76 -13.68 -3.29
C LEU A 52 -3.47 -12.92 -3.55
N LEU A 53 -3.24 -12.60 -4.82
CA LEU A 53 -2.26 -11.60 -5.24
C LEU A 53 -3.01 -10.31 -5.55
N LEU A 54 -2.84 -9.29 -4.71
CA LEU A 54 -3.61 -8.05 -4.78
C LEU A 54 -2.77 -6.93 -5.39
N PRO A 55 -3.32 -6.19 -6.37
CA PRO A 55 -2.62 -5.05 -6.93
C PRO A 55 -2.58 -3.90 -5.94
N GLY A 56 -1.42 -3.25 -5.85
CA GLY A 56 -1.20 -2.04 -5.10
C GLY A 56 0.00 -1.28 -5.66
N GLU A 57 0.16 -0.05 -5.26
CA GLU A 57 1.20 0.82 -5.77
C GLU A 57 1.87 1.57 -4.62
N GLU A 58 3.15 1.87 -4.80
CA GLU A 58 3.97 2.66 -3.89
C GLU A 58 4.37 3.99 -4.54
N PRO A 59 3.53 5.02 -4.50
CA PRO A 59 3.90 6.36 -4.96
C PRO A 59 4.89 7.03 -4.01
N ASN A 60 5.65 7.99 -4.54
CA ASN A 60 6.61 8.78 -3.76
C ASN A 60 6.40 10.29 -3.88
N ILE A 61 5.21 10.71 -4.23
CA ILE A 61 4.81 12.12 -4.30
C ILE A 61 3.42 12.31 -3.68
N GLN A 62 2.97 13.51 -3.54
CA GLN A 62 1.70 14.01 -3.01
C GLN A 62 1.58 13.89 -1.48
N LEU A 63 1.88 12.73 -0.87
CA LEU A 63 1.70 12.53 0.57
C LEU A 63 3.02 12.49 1.36
N GLY A 64 4.12 12.88 0.72
CA GLY A 64 5.47 12.83 1.27
C GLY A 64 5.98 11.41 1.52
N GLY A 65 7.29 11.22 1.43
CA GLY A 65 7.88 9.90 1.51
C GLY A 65 7.31 8.92 0.49
N HIS A 66 7.52 7.65 0.75
CA HIS A 66 6.84 6.57 0.04
C HIS A 66 5.56 6.22 0.78
N TRP A 67 4.51 5.92 0.06
CA TRP A 67 3.24 5.54 0.65
C TRP A 67 2.56 4.46 -0.18
N MET A 68 1.77 3.62 0.46
CA MET A 68 1.08 2.51 -0.19
C MET A 68 -0.35 2.89 -0.53
N SER A 69 -0.82 2.39 -1.68
CA SER A 69 -2.21 2.47 -2.10
C SER A 69 -2.86 1.09 -2.08
N PHE A 70 -4.02 0.96 -1.44
CA PHE A 70 -4.77 -0.27 -1.38
C PHE A 70 -6.25 -0.01 -1.63
N PHE A 71 -6.77 -0.50 -2.74
CA PHE A 71 -8.19 -0.40 -3.09
C PHE A 71 -8.89 -1.75 -2.95
N PRO A 72 -10.21 -1.79 -2.72
CA PRO A 72 -10.95 -3.05 -2.57
C PRO A 72 -11.16 -3.82 -3.89
N LYS A 73 -10.72 -3.26 -4.98
CA LYS A 73 -10.76 -3.80 -6.36
C LYS A 73 -9.77 -3.05 -7.24
N PRO A 74 -9.43 -3.52 -8.43
CA PRO A 74 -8.57 -2.77 -9.36
C PRO A 74 -9.11 -1.36 -9.67
N VAL A 75 -8.23 -0.36 -9.59
CA VAL A 75 -8.54 1.04 -9.88
C VAL A 75 -7.50 1.60 -10.85
N ASN A 76 -7.96 2.19 -11.94
CA ASN A 76 -7.08 2.85 -12.90
C ASN A 76 -6.87 4.31 -12.52
N TRP A 77 -5.66 4.64 -12.12
CA TRP A 77 -5.27 6.00 -11.77
C TRP A 77 -3.84 6.31 -12.16
N VAL A 78 -3.56 7.57 -12.42
CA VAL A 78 -2.25 8.04 -12.84
C VAL A 78 -1.88 9.32 -12.13
N LEU A 79 -0.60 9.45 -11.80
CA LEU A 79 -0.04 10.71 -11.32
C LEU A 79 0.12 11.65 -12.52
N ASN A 80 -0.67 12.68 -12.57
CA ASN A 80 -0.64 13.65 -13.65
C ASN A 80 -0.50 15.06 -13.07
N ASN A 81 0.60 15.71 -13.39
CA ASN A 81 0.89 17.07 -12.94
C ASN A 81 0.26 18.14 -13.85
N SER A 82 -0.49 17.76 -14.89
CA SER A 82 -1.12 18.74 -15.77
C SER A 82 -2.48 19.16 -15.21
N VAL A 83 -2.65 20.45 -15.04
CA VAL A 83 -3.89 21.11 -14.59
C VAL A 83 -5.04 20.95 -15.62
N GLU A 84 -4.75 20.42 -16.80
CA GLU A 84 -5.67 20.35 -17.94
C GLU A 84 -6.58 19.11 -17.94
N LYS A 85 -6.27 18.09 -17.16
CA LYS A 85 -7.08 16.86 -17.12
C LYS A 85 -8.14 16.93 -16.01
N PRO A 86 -9.38 16.50 -16.29
CA PRO A 86 -10.38 16.36 -15.24
C PRO A 86 -9.95 15.29 -14.24
N PHE A 87 -10.34 15.45 -12.98
CA PHE A 87 -10.06 14.45 -11.91
C PHE A 87 -10.42 13.02 -12.31
N MET A 88 -11.47 12.83 -13.10
CA MET A 88 -11.88 11.51 -13.58
C MET A 88 -12.47 11.63 -14.99
N GLU A 89 -12.04 10.73 -15.86
CA GLU A 89 -12.63 10.52 -17.18
C GLU A 89 -13.11 9.08 -17.36
N LYS A 90 -14.00 8.87 -18.30
CA LYS A 90 -14.39 7.53 -18.77
C LYS A 90 -13.78 7.28 -20.13
N THR A 91 -12.95 6.26 -20.23
CA THR A 91 -12.38 5.81 -21.49
C THR A 91 -13.05 4.52 -21.95
N LYS A 92 -12.99 4.24 -23.23
CA LYS A 92 -13.54 2.99 -23.80
C LYS A 92 -12.70 1.78 -23.38
N GLU A 93 -11.39 1.96 -23.27
CA GLU A 93 -10.42 0.87 -23.04
C GLU A 93 -10.24 0.57 -21.54
N TYR A 94 -10.12 1.61 -20.69
CA TYR A 94 -9.78 1.46 -19.27
C TYR A 94 -10.95 1.77 -18.32
N GLY A 95 -12.14 2.06 -18.85
CA GLY A 95 -13.27 2.46 -18.02
C GLY A 95 -13.03 3.78 -17.30
N LYS A 96 -13.21 3.81 -15.97
CA LYS A 96 -12.90 4.99 -15.17
C LYS A 96 -11.39 5.13 -14.97
N VAL A 97 -10.85 6.30 -15.29
CA VAL A 97 -9.46 6.67 -15.07
C VAL A 97 -9.41 7.93 -14.21
N TYR A 98 -8.61 7.90 -13.14
CA TYR A 98 -8.42 9.05 -12.26
C TYR A 98 -7.06 9.72 -12.54
N HIS A 99 -7.08 11.05 -12.59
CA HIS A 99 -5.89 11.89 -12.77
C HIS A 99 -5.60 12.62 -11.47
N ILE A 100 -4.45 12.33 -10.88
CA ILE A 100 -4.07 12.79 -9.54
C ILE A 100 -2.95 13.82 -9.65
N GLY A 101 -3.27 15.06 -9.31
CA GLY A 101 -2.32 16.18 -9.35
C GLY A 101 -1.92 16.71 -7.98
N SER A 102 -2.67 16.39 -6.92
CA SER A 102 -2.47 16.93 -5.57
C SER A 102 -2.81 15.91 -4.48
N SER A 103 -2.47 16.24 -3.23
CA SER A 103 -2.88 15.46 -2.05
C SER A 103 -4.40 15.44 -1.85
N GLU A 104 -5.09 16.51 -2.23
CA GLU A 104 -6.55 16.58 -2.21
C GLU A 104 -7.18 15.62 -3.22
N ASP A 105 -6.58 15.49 -4.40
CA ASP A 105 -7.03 14.50 -5.40
C ASP A 105 -6.82 13.07 -4.91
N VAL A 106 -5.68 12.79 -4.25
CA VAL A 106 -5.46 11.49 -3.59
C VAL A 106 -6.59 11.22 -2.60
N LEU A 107 -6.83 12.15 -1.67
CA LEU A 107 -7.87 11.98 -0.66
C LEU A 107 -9.27 11.76 -1.28
N LYS A 108 -9.58 12.52 -2.33
CA LYS A 108 -10.84 12.40 -3.07
C LYS A 108 -10.99 11.04 -3.75
N LEU A 109 -9.89 10.51 -4.35
CA LEU A 109 -9.85 9.18 -4.95
C LEU A 109 -10.12 8.10 -3.90
N PHE A 110 -9.38 8.14 -2.79
CA PHE A 110 -9.50 7.11 -1.74
C PHE A 110 -10.86 7.13 -1.05
N LYS A 111 -11.44 8.29 -0.81
CA LYS A 111 -12.83 8.39 -0.30
C LYS A 111 -13.83 7.81 -1.30
N ARG A 112 -13.66 8.06 -2.60
CA ARG A 112 -14.58 7.62 -3.65
C ARG A 112 -14.53 6.11 -3.88
N GLU A 113 -13.33 5.55 -3.96
CA GLU A 113 -13.11 4.12 -4.24
C GLU A 113 -12.90 3.29 -2.95
N LYS A 114 -13.13 3.89 -1.76
CA LYS A 114 -13.03 3.24 -0.45
C LYS A 114 -11.68 2.58 -0.17
N GLY A 115 -10.60 3.17 -0.71
CA GLY A 115 -9.25 2.68 -0.52
C GLY A 115 -8.67 3.06 0.84
N LEU A 116 -7.58 2.38 1.18
CA LEU A 116 -6.70 2.69 2.30
C LEU A 116 -5.31 3.09 1.80
N MET A 117 -4.66 3.99 2.50
CA MET A 117 -3.30 4.43 2.25
C MET A 117 -2.53 4.50 3.57
N TRP A 118 -1.21 4.31 3.50
CA TRP A 118 -0.31 4.42 4.66
C TRP A 118 1.09 4.77 4.21
N VAL A 119 1.91 5.33 5.10
CA VAL A 119 3.32 5.57 4.81
C VAL A 119 4.07 4.23 4.80
N ALA A 120 4.79 3.95 3.70
CA ALA A 120 5.67 2.80 3.59
C ALA A 120 6.96 3.02 4.40
N HIS A 121 7.53 1.95 4.98
CA HIS A 121 8.78 1.97 5.76
C HIS A 121 8.98 3.27 6.55
N ALA A 122 8.00 3.59 7.41
CA ALA A 122 7.93 4.85 8.14
C ALA A 122 9.22 5.21 8.89
N ARG A 123 9.59 6.51 8.84
CA ARG A 123 10.79 7.11 9.48
C ARG A 123 12.13 6.62 8.94
N ILE A 124 12.16 5.82 7.87
CA ILE A 124 13.39 5.32 7.24
C ILE A 124 13.33 5.45 5.72
N LYS A 125 14.44 5.18 5.03
CA LYS A 125 14.55 5.19 3.57
C LYS A 125 13.96 6.48 2.95
N GLY A 126 13.14 6.34 1.92
CA GLY A 126 12.41 7.44 1.27
C GLY A 126 11.36 8.11 2.15
N SER A 127 11.03 7.54 3.31
CA SER A 127 10.04 8.05 4.26
C SER A 127 10.66 8.66 5.53
N THR A 128 11.92 9.04 5.51
CA THR A 128 12.58 9.72 6.63
C THR A 128 11.82 11.01 7.03
N GLY A 129 11.37 11.07 8.29
CA GLY A 129 10.57 12.17 8.82
C GLY A 129 9.09 12.13 8.44
N TYR A 130 8.61 10.99 7.96
CA TYR A 130 7.19 10.77 7.66
C TYR A 130 6.64 9.62 8.51
N PRO A 131 5.37 9.69 8.97
CA PRO A 131 4.35 10.70 8.65
C PRO A 131 4.44 12.01 9.47
N ASP A 132 5.39 12.17 10.35
CA ASP A 132 5.49 13.27 11.34
C ASP A 132 5.27 14.66 10.72
N LYS A 133 5.84 14.91 9.55
CA LYS A 133 5.72 16.19 8.83
C LYS A 133 4.31 16.48 8.32
N TYR A 134 3.43 15.49 8.27
CA TYR A 134 2.09 15.60 7.69
C TYR A 134 0.96 15.34 8.69
N LYS A 135 1.24 15.22 9.97
CA LYS A 135 0.24 14.94 11.02
C LYS A 135 -0.94 15.92 11.03
N GLU A 136 -0.73 17.15 10.56
CA GLU A 136 -1.78 18.18 10.49
C GLU A 136 -2.59 18.16 9.17
N GLU A 137 -2.10 17.43 8.16
CA GLU A 137 -2.74 17.40 6.84
C GLU A 137 -4.06 16.64 6.83
N ALA A 138 -4.98 17.08 5.95
CA ALA A 138 -6.31 16.51 5.86
C ALA A 138 -6.30 15.03 5.46
N PHE A 139 -5.34 14.61 4.63
CA PHE A 139 -5.22 13.21 4.23
C PHE A 139 -4.78 12.33 5.41
N PHE A 140 -3.83 12.79 6.23
CA PHE A 140 -3.37 12.04 7.41
C PHE A 140 -4.50 11.87 8.42
N LYS A 141 -5.29 12.92 8.66
CA LYS A 141 -6.43 12.90 9.59
C LYS A 141 -7.62 12.10 9.07
N SER A 142 -7.63 11.73 7.79
CA SER A 142 -8.77 11.00 7.20
C SER A 142 -8.80 9.53 7.65
N ASP A 143 -9.99 8.94 7.62
CA ASP A 143 -10.20 7.50 7.87
C ASP A 143 -9.64 6.60 6.77
N ASN A 144 -9.25 7.17 5.63
CA ASN A 144 -8.61 6.44 4.53
C ASN A 144 -7.10 6.31 4.73
N TYR A 145 -6.48 7.13 5.60
CA TYR A 145 -5.07 7.00 5.95
C TYR A 145 -4.94 6.07 7.15
N LEU A 146 -4.52 4.82 6.88
CA LEU A 146 -4.44 3.76 7.89
C LEU A 146 -3.42 4.07 8.97
N GLY A 147 -2.25 4.58 8.59
CA GLY A 147 -1.16 4.89 9.51
C GLY A 147 0.21 4.62 8.90
N ALA A 148 0.96 3.68 9.44
CA ALA A 148 2.36 3.45 9.11
C ALA A 148 2.69 1.97 8.87
N ALA A 149 3.61 1.71 7.95
CA ALA A 149 4.15 0.38 7.77
C ALA A 149 5.45 0.18 8.56
N TRP A 150 5.57 -0.97 9.19
CA TRP A 150 6.75 -1.43 9.87
C TRP A 150 7.55 -2.39 9.00
N LYS A 151 8.64 -1.86 8.47
CA LYS A 151 9.72 -2.65 7.86
C LYS A 151 10.84 -2.74 8.88
N HIS A 152 11.04 -3.90 9.51
CA HIS A 152 12.04 -4.04 10.57
C HIS A 152 13.42 -4.41 10.03
N MET A 153 13.50 -5.13 8.93
CA MET A 153 14.76 -5.53 8.32
C MET A 153 15.20 -4.55 7.22
N PRO A 154 16.48 -4.23 7.09
CA PRO A 154 17.55 -4.42 8.08
C PRO A 154 17.60 -3.29 9.12
N SER A 155 16.66 -2.34 9.08
CA SER A 155 16.77 -1.03 9.76
C SER A 155 16.79 -1.11 11.27
N ASP A 156 16.13 -2.10 11.85
CA ASP A 156 16.02 -2.24 13.31
C ASP A 156 17.02 -3.23 13.88
N LEU A 157 17.91 -3.81 13.06
CA LEU A 157 18.90 -4.80 13.50
C LEU A 157 19.94 -4.24 14.48
N SER A 158 20.22 -2.95 14.42
CA SER A 158 21.17 -2.29 15.33
C SER A 158 20.55 -1.83 16.64
N ASP A 159 19.21 -1.88 16.73
CA ASP A 159 18.50 -1.45 17.92
C ASP A 159 18.52 -2.55 18.99
N ASN A 160 18.78 -2.17 20.24
CA ASN A 160 18.71 -3.11 21.38
C ASN A 160 17.30 -3.68 21.59
N ASN A 161 16.28 -2.91 21.20
CA ASN A 161 14.87 -3.30 21.22
C ASN A 161 14.29 -3.14 19.81
N MET A 162 14.26 -4.22 19.06
CA MET A 162 13.66 -4.25 17.73
C MET A 162 12.21 -3.75 17.79
N GLY A 163 11.84 -2.87 16.86
CA GLY A 163 10.49 -2.31 16.79
C GLY A 163 10.29 -1.01 17.55
N THR A 164 11.22 -0.56 18.41
CA THR A 164 11.09 0.71 19.17
C THR A 164 10.71 1.88 18.27
N ARG A 165 11.39 2.05 17.14
CA ARG A 165 11.11 3.12 16.17
C ARG A 165 9.62 3.17 15.76
N VAL A 166 8.98 2.05 15.57
CA VAL A 166 7.58 1.96 15.10
C VAL A 166 6.60 1.97 16.27
N LEU A 167 6.97 1.41 17.42
CA LEU A 167 6.18 1.53 18.65
C LEU A 167 6.13 2.98 19.12
N ASP A 168 7.26 3.69 19.10
CA ASP A 168 7.31 5.13 19.38
C ASP A 168 6.43 5.92 18.40
N LEU A 169 6.42 5.54 17.12
CA LEU A 169 5.53 6.18 16.14
C LEU A 169 4.05 5.90 16.44
N LEU A 170 3.70 4.71 16.88
CA LEU A 170 2.33 4.36 17.25
C LEU A 170 1.86 5.23 18.43
N ASP A 171 2.70 5.39 19.46
CA ASP A 171 2.45 6.26 20.60
C ASP A 171 2.34 7.73 20.17
N ASP A 172 3.24 8.20 19.31
CA ASP A 172 3.17 9.54 18.75
C ASP A 172 1.87 9.78 17.98
N MET A 173 1.45 8.86 17.12
CA MET A 173 0.18 8.97 16.38
C MET A 173 -1.02 9.04 17.32
N ALA A 174 -1.02 8.26 18.41
CA ALA A 174 -2.04 8.35 19.45
C ALA A 174 -2.04 9.72 20.16
N ASN A 175 -0.83 10.22 20.50
CA ASN A 175 -0.66 11.53 21.12
C ASN A 175 -1.07 12.70 20.19
N TRP A 176 -1.01 12.50 18.86
CA TRP A 176 -1.54 13.48 17.89
C TRP A 176 -3.06 13.47 17.79
N GLY A 177 -3.73 12.63 18.57
CA GLY A 177 -5.19 12.55 18.63
C GLY A 177 -5.82 11.83 17.43
N THR A 178 -5.07 10.98 16.75
CA THR A 178 -5.53 10.17 15.62
C THR A 178 -5.39 8.69 15.93
N GLN A 179 -6.48 7.93 15.79
CA GLN A 179 -6.43 6.49 15.88
C GLN A 179 -5.89 5.93 14.56
N LYS A 180 -4.65 5.47 14.57
CA LYS A 180 -3.95 4.94 13.41
C LYS A 180 -3.41 3.54 13.70
N GLN A 181 -3.17 2.77 12.66
CA GLN A 181 -2.67 1.40 12.72
C GLN A 181 -1.21 1.33 12.29
N VAL A 182 -0.52 0.30 12.75
CA VAL A 182 0.79 -0.12 12.22
C VAL A 182 0.62 -1.45 11.51
N ILE A 183 0.99 -1.49 10.24
CA ILE A 183 0.93 -2.68 9.38
C ILE A 183 2.34 -3.21 9.13
N GLY A 184 2.51 -4.52 9.05
CA GLY A 184 3.79 -5.14 8.68
C GLY A 184 4.06 -5.02 7.18
N GLU A 185 5.30 -4.75 6.83
CA GLU A 185 5.77 -4.59 5.44
C GLU A 185 7.11 -5.31 5.25
N VAL A 186 7.32 -5.90 4.09
CA VAL A 186 8.59 -6.57 3.74
C VAL A 186 9.42 -5.71 2.79
N ASP A 187 8.81 -5.11 1.76
CA ASP A 187 9.47 -4.29 0.73
C ASP A 187 10.51 -5.08 -0.07
N VAL A 188 10.05 -6.17 -0.69
CA VAL A 188 10.88 -7.14 -1.43
C VAL A 188 10.86 -6.85 -2.91
N TYR A 189 12.05 -6.88 -3.53
CA TYR A 189 12.24 -6.70 -4.97
C TYR A 189 12.58 -8.00 -5.69
N ASP A 190 13.26 -8.92 -5.03
CA ASP A 190 13.75 -10.16 -5.60
C ASP A 190 13.67 -11.32 -4.61
N ILE A 191 12.87 -12.34 -4.95
CA ILE A 191 12.69 -13.54 -4.11
C ILE A 191 13.91 -14.45 -4.05
N GLN A 192 14.91 -14.25 -4.92
CA GLN A 192 16.11 -15.10 -4.96
C GLN A 192 17.24 -14.56 -4.10
N ASN A 193 17.37 -13.25 -4.03
CA ASN A 193 18.51 -12.58 -3.41
C ASN A 193 18.15 -11.71 -2.20
N ASP A 194 16.84 -11.54 -1.93
CA ASP A 194 16.40 -10.69 -0.83
C ASP A 194 16.37 -11.47 0.49
N TYR A 195 17.35 -11.19 1.34
CA TYR A 195 17.49 -11.84 2.64
C TYR A 195 16.35 -11.50 3.62
N GLU A 196 15.59 -10.43 3.39
CA GLU A 196 14.44 -10.07 4.23
C GLU A 196 13.35 -11.14 4.17
N LEU A 197 13.21 -11.83 3.03
CA LEU A 197 12.30 -12.97 2.87
C LEU A 197 12.72 -14.21 3.66
N TYR A 198 14.02 -14.39 3.86
CA TYR A 198 14.55 -15.58 4.50
C TYR A 198 14.92 -15.37 5.97
N GLY A 199 15.13 -14.11 6.37
CA GLY A 199 15.53 -13.75 7.72
C GLY A 199 14.33 -13.52 8.63
N ALA A 200 13.50 -12.57 8.30
CA ALA A 200 12.32 -12.24 9.07
C ALA A 200 11.40 -11.33 8.26
N MET A 201 10.23 -11.81 7.92
CA MET A 201 9.18 -11.00 7.29
C MET A 201 8.26 -10.41 8.35
N SER A 202 7.90 -9.14 8.20
CA SER A 202 6.76 -8.60 8.94
C SER A 202 5.47 -9.09 8.30
N ILE A 203 4.75 -9.94 8.99
CA ILE A 203 3.52 -10.59 8.51
C ILE A 203 2.32 -10.04 9.27
N ASN A 204 1.23 -9.79 8.54
CA ASN A 204 -0.05 -9.38 9.10
C ASN A 204 -0.98 -10.59 9.17
N TYR A 205 -1.40 -10.96 10.37
CA TYR A 205 -2.40 -12.00 10.61
C TYR A 205 -3.77 -11.35 10.72
N LEU A 206 -4.57 -11.47 9.68
CA LEU A 206 -5.88 -10.83 9.59
C LEU A 206 -6.97 -11.74 10.14
N LYS A 207 -7.89 -11.20 10.93
CA LYS A 207 -9.07 -11.93 11.38
C LYS A 207 -10.15 -11.92 10.28
N LEU A 208 -10.07 -12.89 9.39
CA LEU A 208 -11.06 -13.12 8.33
C LEU A 208 -11.73 -14.48 8.55
N ASP A 209 -13.04 -14.57 8.29
CA ASP A 209 -13.77 -15.84 8.35
C ASP A 209 -13.46 -16.72 7.13
N GLU A 210 -13.29 -16.09 5.97
CA GLU A 210 -12.91 -16.73 4.71
C GLU A 210 -12.13 -15.76 3.81
N LEU A 211 -11.36 -16.32 2.89
CA LEU A 211 -10.63 -15.53 1.90
C LEU A 211 -11.63 -15.05 0.82
N PRO A 212 -11.72 -13.74 0.53
CA PRO A 212 -12.62 -13.25 -0.50
C PRO A 212 -12.19 -13.73 -1.89
N LYS A 213 -13.13 -13.89 -2.80
CA LYS A 213 -12.82 -14.22 -4.20
C LYS A 213 -12.32 -12.98 -4.93
N TYR A 214 -11.31 -13.15 -5.75
CA TYR A 214 -10.68 -12.03 -6.46
C TYR A 214 -11.69 -11.22 -7.29
N GLU A 215 -12.58 -11.90 -8.03
CA GLU A 215 -13.57 -11.29 -8.92
C GLU A 215 -14.68 -10.53 -8.19
N GLU A 216 -14.93 -10.85 -6.91
CA GLU A 216 -15.91 -10.16 -6.06
C GLU A 216 -15.32 -8.92 -5.37
N GLY A 217 -13.99 -8.78 -5.43
CA GLY A 217 -13.24 -7.77 -4.70
C GLY A 217 -12.93 -8.20 -3.27
N TRP A 218 -12.09 -7.44 -2.61
CA TRP A 218 -11.51 -7.79 -1.30
C TRP A 218 -11.75 -6.71 -0.22
N GLN A 219 -12.91 -6.06 -0.26
CA GLN A 219 -13.33 -5.09 0.77
C GLN A 219 -13.21 -5.65 2.20
N PRO A 220 -13.52 -6.93 2.49
CA PRO A 220 -13.34 -7.49 3.84
C PRO A 220 -11.93 -7.37 4.40
N ILE A 221 -10.90 -7.46 3.54
CA ILE A 221 -9.51 -7.27 3.95
C ILE A 221 -9.27 -5.83 4.42
N LEU A 222 -9.77 -4.84 3.66
CA LEU A 222 -9.64 -3.44 4.02
C LEU A 222 -10.39 -3.11 5.32
N ASP A 223 -11.55 -3.71 5.51
CA ASP A 223 -12.35 -3.52 6.73
C ASP A 223 -11.64 -4.06 7.97
N VAL A 224 -11.00 -5.22 7.86
CA VAL A 224 -10.18 -5.79 8.95
C VAL A 224 -8.99 -4.90 9.26
N LEU A 225 -8.25 -4.44 8.25
CA LEU A 225 -7.14 -3.51 8.44
C LEU A 225 -7.58 -2.21 9.09
N LYS A 226 -8.70 -1.64 8.62
CA LYS A 226 -9.25 -0.39 9.15
C LYS A 226 -9.72 -0.52 10.58
N SER A 227 -10.31 -1.66 10.95
CA SER A 227 -10.81 -1.92 12.31
C SER A 227 -9.70 -2.26 13.31
N GLY A 228 -8.48 -2.55 12.86
CA GLY A 228 -7.39 -3.02 13.72
C GLY A 228 -7.51 -4.48 14.18
N ASN A 229 -8.40 -5.27 13.57
CA ASN A 229 -8.58 -6.69 13.89
C ASN A 229 -7.49 -7.57 13.24
N PHE A 230 -6.25 -7.22 13.47
CA PHE A 230 -5.10 -7.97 12.97
C PHE A 230 -3.91 -7.88 13.92
N ILE A 231 -2.95 -8.77 13.76
CA ILE A 231 -1.70 -8.79 14.53
C ILE A 231 -0.55 -8.71 13.55
N VAL A 232 0.46 -7.90 13.86
CA VAL A 232 1.73 -7.89 13.14
C VAL A 232 2.73 -8.73 13.90
N SER A 233 3.42 -9.63 13.21
CA SER A 233 4.51 -10.44 13.75
C SER A 233 5.71 -10.38 12.81
N THR A 234 6.88 -10.65 13.36
CA THR A 234 8.16 -10.76 12.65
C THR A 234 8.72 -12.16 12.80
#